data_3a848b0e4a056c564caa66eb68203407
#
_entry.id   3a848b0e4a056c564caa66eb68203407
#
_cell.length_a   1.000
_cell.length_b   1.000
_cell.length_c   1.000
_cell.angle_alpha   90.00
_cell.angle_beta   90.00
_cell.angle_gamma   90.00
#
_symmetry.space_group_name_H-M   'P 1'
#
loop_
_entity.id
_entity.type
_entity.pdbx_description
1 polymer ?
#
loop_
_entity_poly.entity_id
_entity_poly.type
_entity_poly.pdbx_seq_one_letter_code
_entity_poly.pdbx_strand_id
1 'polypeptide(L)' 'MSEEIDHKKELAKLKRLAVEIASEIHDIVEDTLWTNYVKMPELAQKLHTAVQTANDYKAEHSL' A
#
# COMPACT_ATOMS: atom_id res chain seq x y z
N MET A 1 28.89 1.40 12.69
CA MET A 1 27.63 1.67 12.08
C MET A 1 27.24 0.58 11.10
N SER A 2 26.11 0.07 11.28
CA SER A 2 25.68 -1.05 10.47
C SER A 2 25.25 -0.62 9.07
N GLU A 3 25.68 -1.39 8.10
CA GLU A 3 25.24 -1.21 6.73
C GLU A 3 24.06 -2.09 6.41
N GLU A 4 23.62 -2.82 7.40
CA GLU A 4 22.53 -3.75 7.20
C GLU A 4 21.21 -3.06 6.94
N ILE A 5 20.49 -3.60 5.98
CA ILE A 5 19.14 -3.16 5.73
C ILE A 5 18.23 -3.83 6.74
N ASP A 6 17.43 -3.03 7.43
CA ASP A 6 16.45 -3.59 8.34
C ASP A 6 15.23 -3.96 7.54
N HIS A 7 15.12 -5.23 7.18
CA HIS A 7 14.04 -5.72 6.34
C HIS A 7 12.67 -5.56 6.98
N LYS A 8 12.62 -5.61 8.30
CA LYS A 8 11.34 -5.41 8.99
C LYS A 8 10.86 -3.97 8.85
N LYS A 9 11.79 -3.02 8.94
CA LYS A 9 11.46 -1.61 8.74
C LYS A 9 11.03 -1.35 7.31
N GLU A 10 11.73 -1.96 6.37
CA GLU A 10 11.40 -1.78 4.97
C GLU A 10 10.02 -2.34 4.66
N LEU A 11 9.72 -3.51 5.20
CA LEU A 11 8.39 -4.10 5.04
C LEU A 11 7.32 -3.20 5.66
N ALA A 12 7.60 -2.63 6.83
CA ALA A 12 6.65 -1.72 7.48
C ALA A 12 6.36 -0.50 6.61
N LYS A 13 7.37 0.03 5.91
CA LYS A 13 7.18 1.14 4.99
C LYS A 13 6.27 0.74 3.83
N LEU A 14 6.48 -0.44 3.26
CA LEU A 14 5.68 -0.92 2.16
C LEU A 14 4.23 -1.12 2.59
N LYS A 15 4.04 -1.64 3.79
CA LYS A 15 2.69 -1.82 4.33
C LYS A 15 2.01 -0.49 4.58
N ARG A 16 2.76 0.49 5.08
CA ARG A 16 2.22 1.82 5.32
C ARG A 16 1.74 2.46 4.02
N LEU A 17 2.52 2.30 2.97
CA LEU A 17 2.14 2.84 1.67
C LEU A 17 0.81 2.24 1.20
N ALA A 18 0.64 0.94 1.37
CA ALA A 18 -0.61 0.29 1.01
C ALA A 18 -1.77 0.83 1.84
N VAL A 19 -1.55 1.04 3.14
CA VAL A 19 -2.59 1.57 4.02
C VAL A 19 -2.95 3.00 3.64
N GLU A 20 -1.99 3.81 3.24
CA GLU A 20 -2.26 5.17 2.80
C GLU A 20 -3.15 5.18 1.56
N ILE A 21 -2.89 4.30 0.61
CA ILE A 21 -3.73 4.18 -0.59
C ILE A 21 -5.12 3.69 -0.20
N ALA A 22 -5.21 2.72 0.68
CA ALA A 22 -6.50 2.22 1.17
C ALA A 22 -7.30 3.32 1.85
N SER A 23 -6.62 4.22 2.58
CA SER A 23 -7.28 5.34 3.23
C SER A 23 -7.89 6.30 2.22
N GLU A 24 -7.21 6.54 1.10
CA GLU A 24 -7.77 7.38 0.04
C GLU A 24 -9.05 6.76 -0.51
N ILE A 25 -9.05 5.45 -0.72
CA ILE A 25 -10.24 4.75 -1.21
C ILE A 25 -11.37 4.86 -0.20
N HIS A 26 -11.05 4.67 1.07
CA HIS A 26 -12.03 4.79 2.14
C HIS A 26 -12.67 6.17 2.18
N ASP A 27 -11.85 7.22 2.04
CA ASP A 27 -12.36 8.58 2.05
C ASP A 27 -13.31 8.83 0.88
N ILE A 28 -12.99 8.29 -0.29
CA ILE A 28 -13.87 8.43 -1.44
C ILE A 28 -15.20 7.74 -1.17
N VAL A 29 -15.15 6.52 -0.65
CA VAL A 29 -16.36 5.75 -0.38
C VAL A 29 -17.26 6.47 0.62
N GLU A 30 -16.68 7.08 1.65
CA GLU A 30 -17.45 7.76 2.67
C GLU A 30 -17.99 9.11 2.25
N ASP A 31 -17.17 9.92 1.58
CA ASP A 31 -17.51 11.32 1.38
C ASP A 31 -17.83 11.73 -0.05
N THR A 32 -17.07 11.20 -1.00
CA THR A 32 -17.12 11.73 -2.36
C THR A 32 -17.38 10.65 -3.41
N LEU A 33 -18.03 9.57 -3.00
CA LEU A 33 -18.25 8.43 -3.88
C LEU A 33 -18.87 8.82 -5.21
N TRP A 34 -19.91 9.65 -5.16
CA TRP A 34 -20.72 9.96 -6.33
C TRP A 34 -19.98 10.83 -7.36
N THR A 35 -18.92 11.50 -6.97
CA THR A 35 -18.13 12.32 -7.89
C THR A 35 -16.75 11.72 -8.15
N ASN A 36 -16.10 11.16 -7.12
CA ASN A 36 -14.74 10.67 -7.25
C ASN A 36 -14.64 9.17 -7.51
N TYR A 37 -15.76 8.50 -7.71
CA TYR A 37 -15.71 7.07 -8.02
C TYR A 37 -14.86 6.78 -9.26
N VAL A 38 -14.72 7.76 -10.14
CA VAL A 38 -13.93 7.60 -11.37
C VAL A 38 -12.44 7.35 -11.07
N LYS A 39 -12.00 7.68 -9.85
CA LYS A 39 -10.62 7.43 -9.43
C LYS A 39 -10.42 6.02 -8.88
N MET A 40 -11.52 5.31 -8.60
CA MET A 40 -11.43 4.01 -7.95
C MET A 40 -10.61 2.97 -8.71
N PRO A 41 -10.78 2.83 -10.04
CA PRO A 41 -9.99 1.81 -10.74
C PRO A 41 -8.50 2.06 -10.64
N GLU A 42 -8.07 3.32 -10.72
CA GLU A 42 -6.66 3.67 -10.62
C GLU A 42 -6.15 3.43 -9.20
N LEU A 43 -6.92 3.83 -8.20
CA LEU A 43 -6.53 3.63 -6.80
C LEU A 43 -6.50 2.15 -6.46
N ALA A 44 -7.46 1.38 -6.97
CA ALA A 44 -7.48 -0.06 -6.75
C ALA A 44 -6.24 -0.71 -7.35
N GLN A 45 -5.82 -0.27 -8.53
CA GLN A 45 -4.61 -0.81 -9.16
C GLN A 45 -3.38 -0.47 -8.33
N LYS A 46 -3.31 0.77 -7.85
CA LYS A 46 -2.20 1.19 -7.00
C LYS A 46 -2.16 0.39 -5.71
N LEU A 47 -3.31 0.17 -5.10
CA LEU A 47 -3.39 -0.62 -3.88
C LEU A 47 -2.94 -2.04 -4.13
N HIS A 48 -3.43 -2.65 -5.20
CA HIS A 48 -3.04 -4.00 -5.56
C HIS A 48 -1.53 -4.11 -5.70
N THR A 49 -0.93 -3.18 -6.42
CA THR A 49 0.52 -3.17 -6.64
C THR A 49 1.27 -2.99 -5.32
N ALA A 50 0.80 -2.09 -4.47
CA ALA A 50 1.45 -1.85 -3.18
C ALA A 50 1.40 -3.08 -2.28
N VAL A 51 0.24 -3.75 -2.23
CA VAL A 51 0.10 -4.96 -1.43
C VAL A 51 0.94 -6.08 -2.00
N GLN A 52 0.94 -6.24 -3.32
CA GLN A 52 1.74 -7.27 -3.97
C GLN A 52 3.22 -7.06 -3.68
N THR A 53 3.68 -5.82 -3.77
CA THR A 53 5.08 -5.49 -3.48
C THR A 53 5.46 -5.84 -2.06
N ALA A 54 4.58 -5.51 -1.10
CA ALA A 54 4.83 -5.83 0.31
C ALA A 54 4.88 -7.34 0.53
N ASN A 55 3.95 -8.07 -0.07
CA ASN A 55 3.89 -9.52 0.07
C ASN A 55 5.10 -10.19 -0.57
N ASP A 56 5.53 -9.71 -1.73
CA ASP A 56 6.70 -10.25 -2.40
C ASP A 56 7.96 -10.01 -1.57
N TYR A 57 8.07 -8.83 -0.99
CA TYR A 57 9.20 -8.51 -0.14
C TYR A 57 9.24 -9.41 1.09
N LYS A 58 8.08 -9.60 1.69
CA LYS A 58 7.97 -10.48 2.85
C LYS A 58 8.41 -11.91 2.52
N ALA A 59 7.94 -12.43 1.41
CA ALA A 59 8.27 -13.79 0.98
C ALA A 59 9.77 -13.90 0.65
N GLU A 60 10.30 -12.90 -0.05
CA GLU A 60 11.69 -12.89 -0.47
C GLU A 60 12.65 -12.91 0.71
N HIS A 61 12.28 -12.26 1.79
CA HIS A 61 13.14 -12.13 2.98
C HIS A 61 12.69 -13.00 4.14
N SER A 62 11.72 -13.87 3.92
CA SER A 62 11.21 -14.81 4.93
C SER A 62 10.71 -14.09 6.19
N LEU A 63 9.99 -13.03 6.01
CA LEU A 63 9.46 -12.25 7.13
C LEU A 63 7.99 -12.59 7.54
#